data_f41dabebd49cf9921ff89c95cee153bb
#
_entry.id   f41dabebd49cf9921ff89c95cee153bb
#
_cell.length_a   1.000
_cell.length_b   1.000
_cell.length_c   1.000
_cell.angle_alpha   90.00
_cell.angle_beta   90.00
_cell.angle_gamma   90.00
#
_symmetry.space_group_name_H-M   'P 1'
#
loop_
_entity.id
_entity.type
_entity.pdbx_description
1 polymer ?
#
loop_
_entity_poly.entity_id
_entity_poly.type
_entity_poly.pdbx_seq_one_letter_code
_entity_poly.pdbx_strand_id
1 'polypeptide(L)'
;MTTTQDIKERFSALSLSQQSELLDELLQEHELKGEILFEAIEDVSGKRKKKTCPHCSSTNVYKRGKKKGVQMYRCNECGKWYSETTGTPLYNLKLKSKVQSYLRCMEQGMPIKKIAKELDISIQTSFDWRHKILSSLEQFVPEELSTEVELDELELPLSNKGSRNLNRKARKRGNDFKRNNGTDDITVVQVVTAVERNGGKYLKAVESKRLSKEEIAKALDGKLTDNTTMITDKHPSYRAFAKDNPKIKHKALLAKDHVDKKDKNVHLQNVNNVHSQLRSFLRPFNGVSSKYLQNYLNWYAYVDNIRNSKTTLKQWFLTMLLTDQAYHLFELFKDNAVLIRT
;
A
#
# COMPACT_ATOMS: atom_id res chain seq x y z
N MET A 1 4.08 -31.02 37.56
CA MET A 1 3.94 -30.48 36.21
C MET A 1 2.53 -29.92 36.06
N THR A 2 2.37 -28.65 35.77
CA THR A 2 1.05 -28.03 35.54
C THR A 2 0.53 -28.55 34.22
N THR A 3 -0.64 -29.17 34.23
CA THR A 3 -1.26 -29.72 33.02
C THR A 3 -1.99 -28.59 32.25
N THR A 4 -2.23 -28.78 30.96
CA THR A 4 -3.03 -27.83 30.14
C THR A 4 -4.42 -27.64 30.75
N GLN A 5 -4.94 -28.64 31.47
CA GLN A 5 -6.23 -28.59 32.14
C GLN A 5 -6.20 -27.64 33.35
N ASP A 6 -5.13 -27.69 34.18
CA ASP A 6 -4.94 -26.76 35.31
C ASP A 6 -4.85 -25.31 34.87
N ILE A 7 -4.20 -25.07 33.70
CA ILE A 7 -4.07 -23.72 33.10
C ILE A 7 -5.45 -23.21 32.66
N LYS A 8 -6.25 -24.08 32.00
CA LYS A 8 -7.60 -23.71 31.56
C LYS A 8 -8.51 -23.36 32.73
N GLU A 9 -8.47 -24.15 33.80
CA GLU A 9 -9.28 -23.90 34.99
C GLU A 9 -8.92 -22.60 35.68
N ARG A 10 -7.64 -22.30 35.85
CA ARG A 10 -7.15 -21.02 36.40
C ARG A 10 -7.53 -19.84 35.51
N PHE A 11 -7.40 -19.99 34.20
CA PHE A 11 -7.81 -18.97 33.25
C PHE A 11 -9.32 -18.69 33.30
N SER A 12 -10.13 -19.76 33.39
CA SER A 12 -11.59 -19.63 33.49
C SER A 12 -12.06 -19.01 34.83
N ALA A 13 -11.24 -19.04 35.87
CA ALA A 13 -11.52 -18.41 37.16
C ALA A 13 -11.29 -16.88 37.16
N LEU A 14 -10.62 -16.35 36.14
CA LEU A 14 -10.41 -14.92 35.98
C LEU A 14 -11.66 -14.21 35.48
N SER A 15 -11.83 -12.93 35.77
CA SER A 15 -12.87 -12.10 35.16
C SER A 15 -12.63 -11.95 33.65
N LEU A 16 -13.66 -11.68 32.87
CA LEU A 16 -13.56 -11.48 31.42
C LEU A 16 -12.53 -10.43 31.03
N SER A 17 -12.40 -9.36 31.82
CA SER A 17 -11.39 -8.32 31.60
C SER A 17 -9.98 -8.87 31.81
N GLN A 18 -9.74 -9.61 32.89
CA GLN A 18 -8.44 -10.22 33.17
C GLN A 18 -8.09 -11.31 32.17
N GLN A 19 -9.06 -12.08 31.67
CA GLN A 19 -8.86 -13.06 30.60
C GLN A 19 -8.41 -12.40 29.31
N SER A 20 -9.04 -11.25 28.96
CA SER A 20 -8.67 -10.49 27.77
C SER A 20 -7.27 -9.90 27.89
N GLU A 21 -6.94 -9.31 29.03
CA GLU A 21 -5.62 -8.71 29.30
C GLU A 21 -4.52 -9.77 29.26
N LEU A 22 -4.71 -10.92 29.92
CA LEU A 22 -3.75 -12.02 29.90
C LEU A 22 -3.57 -12.62 28.51
N LEU A 23 -4.65 -12.76 27.73
CA LEU A 23 -4.57 -13.21 26.34
C LEU A 23 -3.78 -12.21 25.48
N ASP A 24 -3.99 -10.92 25.65
CA ASP A 24 -3.27 -9.89 24.92
C ASP A 24 -1.79 -9.89 25.28
N GLU A 25 -1.43 -10.05 26.57
CA GLU A 25 -0.04 -10.18 27.02
C GLU A 25 0.64 -11.44 26.46
N LEU A 26 0.00 -12.60 26.55
CA LEU A 26 0.52 -13.85 26.03
C LEU A 26 0.70 -13.82 24.51
N LEU A 27 -0.26 -13.25 23.79
CA LEU A 27 -0.18 -13.04 22.34
C LEU A 27 0.97 -12.09 22.00
N GLN A 28 1.14 -11.02 22.79
CA GLN A 28 2.23 -10.07 22.60
C GLN A 28 3.59 -10.72 22.82
N GLU A 29 3.76 -11.54 23.86
CA GLU A 29 5.01 -12.29 24.10
C GLU A 29 5.32 -13.27 22.95
N HIS A 30 4.33 -14.04 22.50
CA HIS A 30 4.47 -14.96 21.38
C HIS A 30 4.82 -14.23 20.08
N GLU A 31 4.20 -13.10 19.85
CA GLU A 31 4.47 -12.28 18.67
C GLU A 31 5.83 -11.60 18.70
N LEU A 32 6.32 -11.18 19.88
CA LEU A 32 7.67 -10.65 20.05
C LEU A 32 8.75 -11.71 19.73
N LYS A 33 8.48 -12.99 20.02
CA LYS A 33 9.39 -14.10 19.66
C LYS A 33 9.38 -14.41 18.16
N GLY A 34 8.38 -13.93 17.40
CA GLY A 34 8.28 -14.16 15.95
C GLY A 34 7.93 -15.60 15.56
N GLU A 35 7.55 -16.44 16.51
CA GLU A 35 7.26 -17.87 16.29
C GLU A 35 6.08 -18.06 15.34
N ILE A 36 5.00 -17.29 15.52
CA ILE A 36 3.81 -17.33 14.66
C ILE A 36 4.14 -16.95 13.20
N LEU A 37 5.08 -16.03 13.00
CA LEU A 37 5.53 -15.65 11.66
C LEU A 37 6.30 -16.79 10.98
N PHE A 38 7.12 -17.52 11.73
CA PHE A 38 7.86 -18.67 11.20
C PHE A 38 6.93 -19.81 10.85
N GLU A 39 5.95 -20.14 11.70
CA GLU A 39 4.93 -21.15 11.41
C GLU A 39 4.11 -20.77 10.16
N ALA A 40 3.68 -19.53 10.04
CA ALA A 40 2.94 -19.05 8.87
C ALA A 40 3.78 -19.10 7.58
N ILE A 41 5.10 -18.82 7.67
CA ILE A 41 6.02 -18.95 6.54
C ILE A 41 6.18 -20.42 6.13
N GLU A 42 6.30 -21.34 7.09
CA GLU A 42 6.38 -22.78 6.83
C GLU A 42 5.08 -23.32 6.18
N ASP A 43 3.93 -22.92 6.71
CA ASP A 43 2.62 -23.30 6.16
C ASP A 43 2.41 -22.83 4.72
N VAL A 44 2.80 -21.60 4.41
CA VAL A 44 2.66 -21.06 3.06
C VAL A 44 3.71 -21.65 2.11
N SER A 45 4.94 -21.89 2.58
CA SER A 45 5.98 -22.59 1.80
C SER A 45 5.55 -24.01 1.44
N GLY A 46 4.90 -24.71 2.37
CA GLY A 46 4.36 -26.05 2.12
C GLY A 46 3.22 -26.07 1.08
N LYS A 47 2.43 -24.99 0.99
CA LYS A 47 1.30 -24.85 0.06
C LYS A 47 1.71 -24.35 -1.33
N ARG A 48 2.89 -23.81 -1.51
CA ARG A 48 3.41 -23.41 -2.85
C ARG A 48 3.68 -24.62 -3.72
N LYS A 49 2.67 -25.05 -4.48
CA LYS A 49 2.72 -26.24 -5.34
C LYS A 49 3.64 -26.12 -6.56
N LYS A 50 3.99 -24.92 -7.01
CA LYS A 50 4.87 -24.68 -8.15
C LYS A 50 6.14 -23.95 -7.73
N LYS A 51 7.24 -24.67 -7.76
CA LYS A 51 8.58 -24.14 -7.55
C LYS A 51 9.07 -23.58 -8.88
N THR A 52 8.79 -22.32 -9.12
CA THR A 52 9.32 -21.58 -10.27
C THR A 52 10.51 -20.75 -9.84
N CYS A 53 11.51 -20.66 -10.70
CA CYS A 53 12.65 -19.79 -10.48
C CYS A 53 12.21 -18.31 -10.51
N PRO A 54 12.45 -17.51 -9.44
CA PRO A 54 12.05 -16.08 -9.42
C PRO A 54 12.88 -15.20 -10.36
N HIS A 55 13.93 -15.75 -11.00
CA HIS A 55 14.80 -15.00 -11.90
C HIS A 55 14.49 -15.19 -13.39
N CYS A 56 13.96 -16.38 -13.78
CA CYS A 56 13.68 -16.69 -15.18
C CYS A 56 12.37 -17.46 -15.39
N SER A 57 11.56 -17.61 -14.34
CA SER A 57 10.26 -18.28 -14.35
C SER A 57 10.29 -19.76 -14.79
N SER A 58 11.48 -20.37 -14.90
CA SER A 58 11.61 -21.80 -15.22
C SER A 58 11.12 -22.68 -14.08
N THR A 59 10.49 -23.80 -14.43
CA THR A 59 10.07 -24.84 -13.47
C THR A 59 11.15 -25.91 -13.26
N ASN A 60 12.24 -25.87 -14.05
CA ASN A 60 13.36 -26.80 -13.96
C ASN A 60 14.31 -26.40 -12.81
N VAL A 61 13.88 -26.70 -11.59
CA VAL A 61 14.57 -26.31 -10.35
C VAL A 61 14.72 -27.51 -9.42
N TYR A 62 15.80 -27.52 -8.64
CA TYR A 62 16.05 -28.57 -7.68
C TYR A 62 16.48 -28.06 -6.31
N LYS A 63 16.20 -28.85 -5.27
CA LYS A 63 16.57 -28.53 -3.88
C LYS A 63 18.08 -28.66 -3.67
N ARG A 64 18.68 -27.74 -2.92
CA ARG A 64 20.10 -27.68 -2.61
C ARG A 64 20.36 -27.51 -1.11
N GLY A 65 19.67 -28.29 -0.30
CA GLY A 65 19.84 -28.27 1.15
C GLY A 65 19.22 -27.05 1.81
N LYS A 66 19.49 -26.87 3.11
CA LYS A 66 18.99 -25.75 3.94
C LYS A 66 20.14 -24.84 4.35
N LYS A 67 19.91 -23.52 4.34
CA LYS A 67 20.81 -22.52 4.88
C LYS A 67 20.10 -21.75 6.00
N LYS A 68 20.57 -21.86 7.24
CA LYS A 68 19.93 -21.25 8.42
C LYS A 68 18.43 -21.60 8.53
N GLY A 69 18.09 -22.89 8.34
CA GLY A 69 16.70 -23.37 8.41
C GLY A 69 15.87 -23.16 7.14
N VAL A 70 16.28 -22.29 6.21
CA VAL A 70 15.55 -21.97 4.98
C VAL A 70 15.97 -22.88 3.83
N GLN A 71 15.01 -23.49 3.13
CA GLN A 71 15.28 -24.34 1.96
C GLN A 71 15.88 -23.50 0.82
N MET A 72 16.99 -23.99 0.27
CA MET A 72 17.64 -23.40 -0.90
C MET A 72 17.34 -24.21 -2.16
N TYR A 73 17.26 -23.52 -3.26
CA TYR A 73 17.02 -24.05 -4.60
C TYR A 73 18.06 -23.54 -5.59
N ARG A 74 18.27 -24.28 -6.67
CA ARG A 74 19.04 -23.83 -7.82
C ARG A 74 18.24 -24.08 -9.09
N CYS A 75 18.23 -23.11 -9.98
CA CYS A 75 17.62 -23.24 -11.31
C CYS A 75 18.62 -23.89 -12.28
N ASN A 76 18.19 -24.87 -13.05
CA ASN A 76 19.01 -25.51 -14.09
C ASN A 76 19.19 -24.60 -15.31
N GLU A 77 18.19 -23.76 -15.61
CA GLU A 77 18.23 -22.89 -16.80
C GLU A 77 19.15 -21.69 -16.61
N CYS A 78 18.93 -20.88 -15.55
CA CYS A 78 19.71 -19.67 -15.32
C CYS A 78 20.86 -19.84 -14.31
N GLY A 79 21.03 -21.03 -13.71
CA GLY A 79 22.10 -21.34 -12.76
C GLY A 79 22.00 -20.61 -11.41
N LYS A 80 21.05 -19.69 -11.21
CA LYS A 80 20.94 -18.86 -10.01
C LYS A 80 20.39 -19.64 -8.83
N TRP A 81 20.87 -19.27 -7.63
CA TRP A 81 20.39 -19.77 -6.36
C TRP A 81 19.28 -18.87 -5.82
N TYR A 82 18.31 -19.49 -5.18
CA TYR A 82 17.22 -18.74 -4.53
C TYR A 82 16.68 -19.53 -3.32
N SER A 83 15.88 -18.89 -2.51
CA SER A 83 15.17 -19.47 -1.37
C SER A 83 13.67 -19.21 -1.48
N GLU A 84 12.89 -19.81 -0.61
CA GLU A 84 11.44 -19.60 -0.54
C GLU A 84 11.05 -18.13 -0.28
N THR A 85 11.94 -17.37 0.39
CA THR A 85 11.72 -15.95 0.65
C THR A 85 12.25 -15.03 -0.45
N THR A 86 12.94 -15.57 -1.47
CA THR A 86 13.48 -14.75 -2.56
C THR A 86 12.34 -14.09 -3.34
N GLY A 87 12.45 -12.80 -3.58
CA GLY A 87 11.40 -11.99 -4.21
C GLY A 87 10.38 -11.41 -3.22
N THR A 88 10.25 -11.95 -2.01
CA THR A 88 9.32 -11.46 -1.00
C THR A 88 9.90 -10.31 -0.17
N PRO A 89 9.07 -9.52 0.55
CA PRO A 89 9.56 -8.54 1.51
C PRO A 89 10.48 -9.12 2.60
N LEU A 90 10.37 -10.43 2.89
CA LEU A 90 11.20 -11.13 3.88
C LEU A 90 12.62 -11.45 3.38
N TYR A 91 12.87 -11.28 2.09
CA TYR A 91 14.18 -11.55 1.52
C TYR A 91 15.24 -10.60 2.11
N ASN A 92 16.36 -11.17 2.56
CA ASN A 92 17.48 -10.46 3.20
C ASN A 92 17.12 -9.68 4.49
N LEU A 93 16.02 -9.99 5.17
CA LEU A 93 15.76 -9.43 6.48
C LEU A 93 16.65 -10.12 7.55
N LYS A 94 17.38 -9.31 8.33
CA LYS A 94 18.28 -9.83 9.40
C LYS A 94 17.53 -10.10 10.71
N LEU A 95 16.58 -9.24 11.10
CA LEU A 95 15.87 -9.28 12.39
C LEU A 95 14.43 -9.79 12.20
N LYS A 96 14.28 -11.02 11.68
CA LYS A 96 12.96 -11.57 11.32
C LYS A 96 11.98 -11.66 12.50
N SER A 97 12.49 -11.91 13.72
CA SER A 97 11.67 -11.97 14.94
C SER A 97 10.94 -10.65 15.24
N LYS A 98 11.46 -9.51 14.81
CA LYS A 98 10.83 -8.19 15.01
C LYS A 98 9.82 -7.81 13.92
N VAL A 99 9.69 -8.60 12.85
CA VAL A 99 8.85 -8.24 11.69
C VAL A 99 7.38 -8.19 12.08
N GLN A 100 6.91 -9.11 12.89
CA GLN A 100 5.52 -9.15 13.32
C GLN A 100 5.15 -7.93 14.17
N SER A 101 5.98 -7.58 15.16
CA SER A 101 5.80 -6.36 15.94
C SER A 101 5.89 -5.11 15.07
N TYR A 102 6.74 -5.14 14.03
CA TYR A 102 6.80 -4.05 13.04
C TYR A 102 5.46 -3.88 12.30
N LEU A 103 4.83 -4.99 11.87
CA LEU A 103 3.52 -4.95 11.21
C LEU A 103 2.43 -4.40 12.12
N ARG A 104 2.41 -4.77 13.41
CA ARG A 104 1.50 -4.18 14.40
C ARG A 104 1.67 -2.66 14.50
N CYS A 105 2.91 -2.18 14.57
CA CYS A 105 3.16 -0.75 14.58
C CYS A 105 2.68 -0.07 13.30
N MET A 106 2.75 -0.76 12.15
CA MET A 106 2.17 -0.27 10.90
C MET A 106 0.65 -0.17 10.98
N GLU A 107 -0.03 -1.19 11.51
CA GLU A 107 -1.49 -1.19 11.72
C GLU A 107 -1.94 0.02 12.55
N GLN A 108 -1.17 0.39 13.57
CA GLN A 108 -1.42 1.55 14.40
C GLN A 108 -1.08 2.88 13.72
N GLY A 109 -0.66 2.87 12.46
CA GLY A 109 -0.29 4.08 11.72
C GLY A 109 0.98 4.76 12.23
N MET A 110 1.86 4.04 12.92
CA MET A 110 3.07 4.64 13.49
C MET A 110 4.05 5.13 12.44
N PRO A 111 4.64 6.34 12.60
CA PRO A 111 5.73 6.84 11.77
C PRO A 111 7.01 6.00 11.91
N ILE A 112 7.83 5.96 10.83
CA ILE A 112 9.08 5.19 10.76
C ILE A 112 9.99 5.41 11.97
N LYS A 113 10.20 6.68 12.38
CA LYS A 113 11.06 7.01 13.53
C LYS A 113 10.50 6.47 14.86
N LYS A 114 9.18 6.46 15.03
CA LYS A 114 8.53 5.93 16.23
C LYS A 114 8.69 4.42 16.30
N ILE A 115 8.47 3.71 15.19
CA ILE A 115 8.68 2.26 15.11
C ILE A 115 10.15 1.90 15.37
N ALA A 116 11.09 2.65 14.79
CA ALA A 116 12.51 2.42 15.00
C ALA A 116 12.88 2.46 16.48
N LYS A 117 12.35 3.43 17.23
CA LYS A 117 12.53 3.56 18.67
C LYS A 117 11.85 2.43 19.44
N GLU A 118 10.61 2.11 19.11
CA GLU A 118 9.78 1.09 19.77
C GLU A 118 10.42 -0.31 19.70
N LEU A 119 10.95 -0.64 18.52
CA LEU A 119 11.51 -1.96 18.25
C LEU A 119 13.05 -2.02 18.41
N ASP A 120 13.67 -0.95 18.86
CA ASP A 120 15.13 -0.86 18.97
C ASP A 120 15.83 -1.34 17.67
N ILE A 121 15.49 -0.67 16.56
CA ILE A 121 16.11 -0.87 15.25
C ILE A 121 16.53 0.48 14.66
N SER A 122 17.47 0.45 13.70
CA SER A 122 17.87 1.69 13.04
C SER A 122 16.69 2.31 12.24
N ILE A 123 16.70 3.64 12.12
CA ILE A 123 15.72 4.36 11.29
C ILE A 123 15.80 3.87 9.84
N GLN A 124 17.00 3.55 9.34
CA GLN A 124 17.20 3.02 8.00
C GLN A 124 16.55 1.63 7.85
N THR A 125 16.72 0.74 8.84
CA THR A 125 16.07 -0.57 8.86
C THR A 125 14.55 -0.42 8.83
N SER A 126 14.00 0.46 9.68
CA SER A 126 12.56 0.74 9.71
C SER A 126 12.06 1.31 8.37
N PHE A 127 12.84 2.20 7.74
CA PHE A 127 12.53 2.75 6.43
C PHE A 127 12.50 1.65 5.34
N ASP A 128 13.54 0.83 5.28
CA ASP A 128 13.65 -0.24 4.27
C ASP A 128 12.54 -1.28 4.43
N TRP A 129 12.23 -1.66 5.67
CA TRP A 129 11.15 -2.59 5.94
C TRP A 129 9.78 -2.02 5.52
N ARG A 130 9.51 -0.75 5.89
CA ARG A 130 8.29 -0.07 5.47
C ARG A 130 8.11 -0.15 3.97
N HIS A 131 9.10 0.24 3.22
CA HIS A 131 8.98 0.31 1.77
C HIS A 131 9.01 -1.05 1.09
N LYS A 132 9.73 -2.05 1.61
CA LYS A 132 9.64 -3.44 1.14
C LYS A 132 8.23 -4.01 1.31
N ILE A 133 7.62 -3.78 2.46
CA ILE A 133 6.26 -4.24 2.73
C ILE A 133 5.27 -3.51 1.82
N LEU A 134 5.36 -2.19 1.74
CA LEU A 134 4.43 -1.40 0.92
C LEU A 134 4.55 -1.66 -0.58
N SER A 135 5.75 -2.00 -1.07
CA SER A 135 5.95 -2.39 -2.48
C SER A 135 5.16 -3.63 -2.89
N SER A 136 4.79 -4.50 -1.94
CA SER A 136 3.96 -5.66 -2.22
C SER A 136 2.49 -5.33 -2.45
N LEU A 137 2.05 -4.12 -2.12
CA LEU A 137 0.64 -3.72 -2.20
C LEU A 137 0.18 -3.38 -3.61
N GLU A 138 1.08 -3.14 -4.54
CA GLU A 138 0.74 -2.80 -5.92
C GLU A 138 -0.09 -3.90 -6.59
N GLN A 139 0.16 -5.17 -6.28
CA GLN A 139 -0.59 -6.31 -6.79
C GLN A 139 -2.05 -6.38 -6.31
N PHE A 140 -2.41 -5.65 -5.25
CA PHE A 140 -3.77 -5.61 -4.72
C PHE A 140 -4.56 -4.38 -5.20
N VAL A 141 -3.96 -3.56 -6.04
CA VAL A 141 -4.66 -2.49 -6.73
C VAL A 141 -5.64 -3.11 -7.72
N PRO A 142 -6.89 -2.66 -7.78
CA PRO A 142 -7.87 -3.18 -8.74
C PRO A 142 -7.30 -3.19 -10.16
N GLU A 143 -7.45 -4.31 -10.85
CA GLU A 143 -7.04 -4.41 -12.26
C GLU A 143 -7.94 -3.53 -13.11
N GLU A 144 -9.26 -3.60 -12.87
CA GLU A 144 -10.29 -2.86 -13.59
C GLU A 144 -11.37 -2.33 -12.63
N LEU A 145 -12.02 -1.26 -13.05
CA LEU A 145 -13.20 -0.67 -12.42
C LEU A 145 -14.32 -0.64 -13.49
N SER A 146 -15.46 -1.28 -13.21
CA SER A 146 -16.40 -1.67 -14.28
C SER A 146 -17.80 -1.10 -14.16
N THR A 147 -18.17 -0.53 -13.02
CA THR A 147 -19.54 -0.07 -12.77
C THR A 147 -19.65 1.46 -12.81
N GLU A 148 -20.24 2.05 -11.78
CA GLU A 148 -20.24 3.50 -11.58
C GLU A 148 -18.99 3.92 -10.82
N VAL A 149 -18.15 4.73 -11.46
CA VAL A 149 -16.86 5.17 -10.92
C VAL A 149 -16.86 6.69 -10.76
N GLU A 150 -16.71 7.13 -9.51
CA GLU A 150 -16.50 8.53 -9.18
C GLU A 150 -15.02 8.87 -9.37
N LEU A 151 -14.71 9.89 -10.15
CA LEU A 151 -13.36 10.34 -10.47
C LEU A 151 -13.18 11.80 -10.06
N ASP A 152 -12.12 12.05 -9.33
CA ASP A 152 -11.71 13.41 -8.92
C ASP A 152 -10.22 13.43 -8.63
N GLU A 153 -9.62 14.61 -8.53
CA GLU A 153 -8.23 14.78 -8.15
C GLU A 153 -8.06 15.40 -6.77
N LEU A 154 -7.10 14.86 -6.02
CA LEU A 154 -6.65 15.43 -4.75
C LEU A 154 -5.29 16.06 -4.90
N GLU A 155 -5.21 17.36 -4.67
CA GLU A 155 -3.95 18.08 -4.66
C GLU A 155 -3.23 17.90 -3.32
N LEU A 156 -1.98 17.43 -3.39
CA LEU A 156 -1.07 17.31 -2.26
C LEU A 156 0.22 18.10 -2.53
N PRO A 157 0.85 18.71 -1.50
CA PRO A 157 2.11 19.42 -1.67
C PRO A 157 3.24 18.50 -2.15
N LEU A 158 3.98 18.90 -3.18
CA LEU A 158 5.19 18.21 -3.58
C LEU A 158 6.21 18.21 -2.41
N SER A 159 6.67 17.05 -2.02
CA SER A 159 7.54 16.85 -0.86
C SER A 159 8.83 16.12 -1.22
N ASN A 160 9.95 16.78 -0.98
CA ASN A 160 11.29 16.19 -1.09
C ASN A 160 11.81 15.72 0.29
N LYS A 161 10.93 15.30 1.19
CA LYS A 161 11.30 14.87 2.53
C LYS A 161 12.37 13.77 2.50
N GLY A 162 13.45 13.98 3.26
CA GLY A 162 14.60 13.07 3.32
C GLY A 162 15.62 13.22 2.20
N SER A 163 15.38 14.08 1.20
CA SER A 163 16.42 14.44 0.22
C SER A 163 17.48 15.32 0.85
N ARG A 164 18.75 15.02 0.57
CA ARG A 164 19.90 15.88 0.95
C ARG A 164 20.17 16.95 -0.08
N ASN A 165 19.77 16.72 -1.32
CA ASN A 165 19.95 17.64 -2.44
C ASN A 165 18.59 18.22 -2.83
N LEU A 166 18.37 19.49 -2.57
CA LEU A 166 17.17 20.21 -2.95
C LEU A 166 17.48 21.17 -4.08
N ASN A 167 16.73 21.11 -5.16
CA ASN A 167 16.83 22.07 -6.27
C ASN A 167 16.15 23.41 -5.96
N ARG A 168 15.65 23.59 -4.75
CA ARG A 168 14.95 24.79 -4.27
C ARG A 168 15.31 25.09 -2.82
N LYS A 169 15.00 26.29 -2.34
CA LYS A 169 15.12 26.65 -0.92
C LYS A 169 14.24 25.74 -0.06
N ALA A 170 14.76 25.31 1.08
CA ALA A 170 13.97 24.56 2.07
C ALA A 170 12.77 25.38 2.52
N ARG A 171 11.60 24.72 2.65
CA ARG A 171 10.41 25.38 3.22
C ARG A 171 10.61 25.66 4.70
N LYS A 172 10.19 26.84 5.14
CA LYS A 172 10.12 27.16 6.57
C LYS A 172 8.90 26.47 7.20
N ARG A 173 9.05 25.97 8.43
CA ARG A 173 7.96 25.39 9.21
C ARG A 173 6.85 26.43 9.40
N GLY A 174 5.59 26.02 9.23
CA GLY A 174 4.43 26.90 9.39
C GLY A 174 4.10 27.80 8.21
N ASN A 175 4.88 27.79 7.12
CA ASN A 175 4.45 28.46 5.90
C ASN A 175 3.36 27.66 5.22
N ASP A 176 2.22 28.30 5.00
CA ASP A 176 1.15 27.75 4.21
C ASP A 176 1.64 27.45 2.79
N PHE A 177 1.14 26.36 2.27
CA PHE A 177 1.33 26.00 0.88
C PHE A 177 0.58 27.01 0.02
N LYS A 178 1.30 28.02 -0.47
CA LYS A 178 0.75 28.96 -1.46
C LYS A 178 0.99 28.38 -2.85
N ARG A 179 -0.06 28.21 -3.63
CA ARG A 179 0.08 28.08 -5.08
C ARG A 179 0.85 29.28 -5.58
N ASN A 180 2.05 29.05 -6.09
CA ASN A 180 2.76 30.10 -6.80
C ASN A 180 2.07 30.32 -8.15
N ASN A 181 1.13 31.27 -8.19
CA ASN A 181 0.54 31.73 -9.43
C ASN A 181 1.67 32.43 -10.22
N GLY A 182 2.11 31.81 -11.31
CA GLY A 182 3.02 32.43 -12.27
C GLY A 182 4.44 31.86 -12.38
N THR A 183 4.82 30.84 -11.63
CA THR A 183 6.10 30.13 -11.85
C THR A 183 5.87 28.81 -12.57
N ASP A 184 6.86 28.39 -13.39
CA ASP A 184 6.81 27.09 -14.10
C ASP A 184 7.08 25.88 -13.19
N ASP A 185 7.43 26.12 -11.93
CA ASP A 185 7.75 25.07 -10.98
C ASP A 185 6.52 24.24 -10.58
N ILE A 186 6.63 22.91 -10.68
CA ILE A 186 5.66 21.98 -10.12
C ILE A 186 5.82 21.98 -8.60
N THR A 187 4.78 22.42 -7.90
CA THR A 187 4.76 22.50 -6.42
C THR A 187 3.80 21.54 -5.78
N VAL A 188 3.05 20.77 -6.58
CA VAL A 188 2.01 19.85 -6.16
C VAL A 188 2.17 18.49 -6.82
N VAL A 189 1.59 17.49 -6.20
CA VAL A 189 1.31 16.17 -6.77
C VAL A 189 -0.20 16.06 -6.83
N GLN A 190 -0.73 15.76 -8.00
CA GLN A 190 -2.13 15.44 -8.20
C GLN A 190 -2.32 13.94 -7.92
N VAL A 191 -3.30 13.59 -7.13
CA VAL A 191 -3.69 12.19 -6.90
C VAL A 191 -4.99 11.95 -7.64
N VAL A 192 -4.90 11.33 -8.82
CA VAL A 192 -6.07 10.86 -9.56
C VAL A 192 -6.71 9.76 -8.72
N THR A 193 -7.95 9.97 -8.31
CA THR A 193 -8.70 9.08 -7.44
C THR A 193 -9.91 8.56 -8.19
N ALA A 194 -10.02 7.24 -8.33
CA ALA A 194 -11.16 6.55 -8.89
C ALA A 194 -11.79 5.66 -7.83
N VAL A 195 -13.08 5.84 -7.57
CA VAL A 195 -13.83 5.11 -6.55
C VAL A 195 -15.02 4.43 -7.19
N GLU A 196 -14.99 3.11 -7.27
CA GLU A 196 -16.13 2.32 -7.70
C GLU A 196 -17.14 2.19 -6.56
N ARG A 197 -18.42 2.40 -6.84
CA ARG A 197 -19.46 2.45 -5.79
C ARG A 197 -19.60 1.17 -4.99
N ASN A 198 -19.37 0.04 -5.61
CA ASN A 198 -19.52 -1.27 -4.98
C ASN A 198 -18.20 -1.93 -4.58
N GLY A 199 -17.09 -1.21 -4.61
CA GLY A 199 -15.86 -1.88 -4.24
C GLY A 199 -14.56 -1.10 -4.42
N GLY A 200 -13.94 -1.26 -5.56
CA GLY A 200 -12.54 -0.91 -5.78
C GLY A 200 -12.21 0.57 -5.66
N LYS A 201 -11.04 0.86 -5.06
CA LYS A 201 -10.46 2.21 -5.02
C LYS A 201 -9.10 2.19 -5.68
N TYR A 202 -8.91 3.09 -6.61
CA TYR A 202 -7.67 3.29 -7.31
C TYR A 202 -7.17 4.71 -7.11
N LEU A 203 -5.92 4.86 -6.68
CA LEU A 203 -5.29 6.14 -6.45
C LEU A 203 -3.94 6.18 -7.14
N LYS A 204 -3.71 7.17 -8.00
CA LYS A 204 -2.47 7.34 -8.75
C LYS A 204 -1.87 8.71 -8.55
N ALA A 205 -0.63 8.76 -8.10
CA ALA A 205 0.11 10.00 -7.96
C ALA A 205 0.69 10.45 -9.32
N VAL A 206 0.44 11.70 -9.69
CA VAL A 206 0.93 12.36 -10.90
C VAL A 206 1.59 13.68 -10.51
N GLU A 207 2.84 13.89 -10.91
CA GLU A 207 3.56 15.13 -10.66
C GLU A 207 3.17 16.16 -11.73
N SER A 208 2.14 16.94 -11.46
CA SER A 208 1.62 17.94 -12.39
C SER A 208 1.02 19.12 -11.64
N LYS A 209 1.10 20.33 -12.22
CA LYS A 209 0.39 21.52 -11.71
C LYS A 209 -1.11 21.39 -11.85
N ARG A 210 -1.52 20.89 -12.99
CA ARG A 210 -2.93 20.70 -13.37
C ARG A 210 -3.00 19.54 -14.34
N LEU A 211 -3.85 18.60 -14.06
CA LEU A 211 -4.00 17.41 -14.90
C LEU A 211 -4.44 17.76 -16.32
N SER A 212 -3.67 17.30 -17.28
CA SER A 212 -4.05 17.26 -18.69
C SER A 212 -4.86 15.99 -19.00
N LYS A 213 -5.47 15.97 -20.17
CA LYS A 213 -6.17 14.78 -20.68
C LYS A 213 -5.21 13.58 -20.82
N GLU A 214 -4.03 13.82 -21.31
CA GLU A 214 -2.98 12.80 -21.52
C GLU A 214 -2.49 12.20 -20.19
N GLU A 215 -2.36 13.03 -19.16
CA GLU A 215 -1.98 12.57 -17.81
C GLU A 215 -3.09 11.75 -17.17
N ILE A 216 -4.36 12.13 -17.35
CA ILE A 216 -5.52 11.35 -16.91
C ILE A 216 -5.56 10.00 -17.64
N ALA A 217 -5.40 10.00 -18.97
CA ALA A 217 -5.36 8.79 -19.78
C ALA A 217 -4.25 7.83 -19.30
N LYS A 218 -3.04 8.36 -19.08
CA LYS A 218 -1.90 7.57 -18.57
C LYS A 218 -2.12 7.07 -17.14
N ALA A 219 -2.77 7.87 -16.28
CA ALA A 219 -3.05 7.48 -14.91
C ALA A 219 -4.12 6.37 -14.83
N LEU A 220 -5.09 6.39 -15.73
CA LEU A 220 -6.22 5.45 -15.78
C LEU A 220 -6.05 4.34 -16.82
N ASP A 221 -4.86 4.22 -17.42
CA ASP A 221 -4.59 3.22 -18.45
C ASP A 221 -4.95 1.80 -17.98
N GLY A 222 -5.81 1.12 -18.74
CA GLY A 222 -6.34 -0.20 -18.42
C GLY A 222 -7.20 -0.28 -17.15
N LYS A 223 -7.61 0.86 -16.54
CA LYS A 223 -8.38 0.86 -15.29
C LYS A 223 -9.89 0.97 -15.47
N LEU A 224 -10.34 1.53 -16.55
CA LEU A 224 -11.78 1.67 -16.85
C LEU A 224 -12.17 0.73 -17.97
N THR A 225 -13.24 -0.03 -17.78
CA THR A 225 -13.81 -0.91 -18.82
C THR A 225 -14.75 -0.16 -19.75
N ASP A 226 -15.03 -0.73 -20.92
CA ASP A 226 -15.93 -0.16 -21.94
C ASP A 226 -17.35 0.14 -21.43
N ASN A 227 -17.79 -0.51 -20.34
CA ASN A 227 -19.13 -0.34 -19.77
C ASN A 227 -19.17 0.58 -18.53
N THR A 228 -18.04 1.19 -18.18
CA THR A 228 -17.95 2.05 -17.01
C THR A 228 -18.78 3.32 -17.20
N THR A 229 -19.54 3.69 -16.16
CA THR A 229 -20.14 5.01 -16.05
C THR A 229 -19.24 5.89 -15.19
N MET A 230 -18.50 6.77 -15.83
CA MET A 230 -17.60 7.73 -15.20
C MET A 230 -18.38 8.95 -14.71
N ILE A 231 -18.28 9.26 -13.42
CA ILE A 231 -18.90 10.43 -12.79
C ILE A 231 -17.77 11.37 -12.35
N THR A 232 -17.77 12.61 -12.87
CA THR A 232 -16.72 13.59 -12.54
C THR A 232 -17.33 14.98 -12.32
N ASP A 233 -16.50 15.91 -11.88
CA ASP A 233 -16.82 17.32 -12.06
C ASP A 233 -16.77 17.73 -13.55
N LYS A 234 -17.14 18.97 -13.86
CA LYS A 234 -17.08 19.50 -15.23
C LYS A 234 -15.69 19.97 -15.65
N HIS A 235 -14.61 19.47 -15.03
CA HIS A 235 -13.28 19.86 -15.43
C HIS A 235 -12.99 19.52 -16.91
N PRO A 236 -12.39 20.43 -17.69
CA PRO A 236 -12.20 20.24 -19.13
C PRO A 236 -11.43 18.99 -19.52
N SER A 237 -10.43 18.59 -18.71
CA SER A 237 -9.58 17.43 -18.98
C SER A 237 -10.37 16.11 -18.91
N TYR A 238 -11.30 15.96 -17.95
CA TYR A 238 -12.17 14.76 -17.88
C TYR A 238 -13.15 14.69 -19.07
N ARG A 239 -13.67 15.84 -19.50
CA ARG A 239 -14.53 15.87 -20.70
C ARG A 239 -13.77 15.48 -21.95
N ALA A 240 -12.54 15.99 -22.11
CA ALA A 240 -11.70 15.66 -23.25
C ALA A 240 -11.30 14.16 -23.21
N PHE A 241 -10.97 13.62 -22.05
CA PHE A 241 -10.71 12.18 -21.87
C PHE A 241 -11.94 11.34 -22.26
N ALA A 242 -13.13 11.71 -21.78
CA ALA A 242 -14.35 10.99 -22.10
C ALA A 242 -14.69 11.03 -23.60
N LYS A 243 -14.42 12.14 -24.29
CA LYS A 243 -14.61 12.27 -25.74
C LYS A 243 -13.72 11.30 -26.52
N ASP A 244 -12.50 11.06 -26.07
CA ASP A 244 -11.57 10.13 -26.69
C ASP A 244 -11.87 8.65 -26.34
N ASN A 245 -12.74 8.41 -25.34
CA ASN A 245 -13.16 7.08 -24.91
C ASN A 245 -14.69 6.92 -25.01
N PRO A 246 -15.27 6.87 -26.21
CA PRO A 246 -16.72 6.94 -26.42
C PRO A 246 -17.51 5.75 -25.88
N LYS A 247 -16.85 4.66 -25.54
CA LYS A 247 -17.47 3.50 -24.90
C LYS A 247 -17.73 3.69 -23.40
N ILE A 248 -17.04 4.65 -22.78
CA ILE A 248 -17.24 5.03 -21.38
C ILE A 248 -18.36 6.06 -21.30
N LYS A 249 -19.40 5.76 -20.53
CA LYS A 249 -20.48 6.73 -20.29
C LYS A 249 -19.98 7.80 -19.32
N HIS A 250 -20.15 9.08 -19.66
CA HIS A 250 -19.71 10.18 -18.82
C HIS A 250 -20.87 11.00 -18.29
N LYS A 251 -20.97 11.14 -16.98
CA LYS A 251 -21.88 12.02 -16.25
C LYS A 251 -21.06 13.09 -15.53
N ALA A 252 -21.26 14.36 -15.87
CA ALA A 252 -20.48 15.47 -15.32
C ALA A 252 -21.32 16.40 -14.45
N LEU A 253 -20.88 16.64 -13.21
CA LEU A 253 -21.50 17.53 -12.23
C LEU A 253 -20.87 18.92 -12.26
N LEU A 254 -21.66 19.96 -11.95
CA LEU A 254 -21.06 21.26 -11.64
C LEU A 254 -20.36 21.18 -10.27
N ALA A 255 -19.16 21.75 -10.16
CA ALA A 255 -18.36 21.70 -8.93
C ALA A 255 -19.09 22.23 -7.67
N LYS A 256 -20.08 23.14 -7.87
CA LYS A 256 -20.94 23.66 -6.79
C LYS A 256 -22.09 22.74 -6.40
N ASP A 257 -22.45 21.79 -7.26
CA ASP A 257 -23.57 20.86 -7.05
C ASP A 257 -22.97 19.53 -6.55
N HIS A 258 -23.08 19.25 -5.28
CA HIS A 258 -22.55 17.99 -4.70
C HIS A 258 -23.33 16.76 -5.15
N VAL A 259 -24.57 16.95 -5.63
CA VAL A 259 -25.50 15.92 -6.12
C VAL A 259 -26.26 16.50 -7.32
N ASP A 260 -26.49 15.70 -8.34
CA ASP A 260 -27.29 16.11 -9.48
C ASP A 260 -28.75 16.34 -9.07
N LYS A 261 -29.36 17.42 -9.59
CA LYS A 261 -30.74 17.81 -9.21
C LYS A 261 -31.79 16.86 -9.76
N LYS A 262 -31.51 16.21 -10.90
CA LYS A 262 -32.45 15.32 -11.60
C LYS A 262 -32.22 13.85 -11.20
N ASP A 263 -30.98 13.46 -11.01
CA ASP A 263 -30.59 12.09 -10.65
C ASP A 263 -29.71 12.12 -9.39
N LYS A 264 -30.35 11.91 -8.24
CA LYS A 264 -29.63 11.90 -6.92
C LYS A 264 -28.56 10.83 -6.81
N ASN A 265 -28.55 9.84 -7.68
CA ASN A 265 -27.48 8.85 -7.73
C ASN A 265 -26.21 9.39 -8.39
N VAL A 266 -26.27 10.54 -9.07
CA VAL A 266 -25.10 11.19 -9.66
C VAL A 266 -24.53 12.17 -8.65
N HIS A 267 -23.42 11.78 -7.99
CA HIS A 267 -22.74 12.57 -6.98
C HIS A 267 -21.25 12.20 -6.91
N LEU A 268 -20.44 12.99 -6.20
CA LEU A 268 -19.01 12.78 -5.94
C LEU A 268 -18.72 12.61 -4.45
N GLN A 269 -19.69 12.15 -3.66
CA GLN A 269 -19.56 12.07 -2.21
C GLN A 269 -18.58 10.98 -1.77
N ASN A 270 -18.52 9.85 -2.50
CA ASN A 270 -17.62 8.75 -2.15
C ASN A 270 -16.16 9.15 -2.39
N VAL A 271 -15.84 9.77 -3.53
CA VAL A 271 -14.48 10.23 -3.81
C VAL A 271 -14.06 11.34 -2.85
N ASN A 272 -14.95 12.27 -2.49
CA ASN A 272 -14.68 13.31 -1.51
C ASN A 272 -14.44 12.74 -0.10
N ASN A 273 -15.18 11.70 0.29
CA ASN A 273 -14.96 10.97 1.54
C ASN A 273 -13.57 10.30 1.54
N VAL A 274 -13.20 9.66 0.45
CA VAL A 274 -11.86 9.05 0.26
C VAL A 274 -10.78 10.12 0.40
N HIS A 275 -10.94 11.31 -0.19
CA HIS A 275 -9.99 12.42 -0.04
C HIS A 275 -9.83 12.87 1.40
N SER A 276 -10.94 13.00 2.15
CA SER A 276 -10.92 13.37 3.56
C SER A 276 -10.21 12.32 4.42
N GLN A 277 -10.54 11.06 4.21
CA GLN A 277 -9.94 9.93 4.92
C GLN A 277 -8.45 9.78 4.59
N LEU A 278 -8.06 9.94 3.33
CA LEU A 278 -6.65 9.89 2.91
C LEU A 278 -5.81 10.99 3.58
N ARG A 279 -6.33 12.23 3.66
CA ARG A 279 -5.67 13.31 4.40
C ARG A 279 -5.47 12.94 5.87
N SER A 280 -6.48 12.35 6.51
CA SER A 280 -6.42 11.87 7.89
C SER A 280 -5.41 10.74 8.07
N PHE A 281 -5.38 9.80 7.15
CA PHE A 281 -4.41 8.69 7.11
C PHE A 281 -2.96 9.19 6.95
N LEU A 282 -2.72 10.20 6.13
CA LEU A 282 -1.37 10.74 5.90
C LEU A 282 -0.87 11.64 7.03
N ARG A 283 -1.76 12.20 7.87
CA ARG A 283 -1.42 13.17 8.94
C ARG A 283 -0.36 12.66 9.92
N PRO A 284 -0.43 11.43 10.48
CA PRO A 284 0.56 10.93 11.44
C PRO A 284 1.99 10.88 10.91
N PHE A 285 2.16 10.77 9.60
CA PHE A 285 3.49 10.67 8.97
C PHE A 285 4.19 12.02 8.83
N ASN A 286 3.52 13.14 9.17
CA ASN A 286 4.07 14.50 9.08
C ASN A 286 4.70 14.80 7.70
N GLY A 287 3.97 14.46 6.66
CA GLY A 287 4.40 14.54 5.26
C GLY A 287 5.15 13.27 4.80
N VAL A 288 4.83 12.83 3.62
CA VAL A 288 5.46 11.71 2.90
C VAL A 288 6.23 12.32 1.73
N SER A 289 7.44 11.81 1.45
CA SER A 289 8.14 12.21 0.22
C SER A 289 7.32 11.81 -1.00
N SER A 290 7.19 12.72 -1.96
CA SER A 290 6.44 12.45 -3.19
C SER A 290 6.99 11.24 -3.95
N LYS A 291 8.30 10.99 -3.85
CA LYS A 291 8.95 9.78 -4.37
C LYS A 291 8.29 8.48 -3.88
N TYR A 292 7.81 8.46 -2.65
CA TYR A 292 7.24 7.26 -2.00
C TYR A 292 5.72 7.36 -1.81
N LEU A 293 5.10 8.43 -2.30
CA LEU A 293 3.68 8.69 -2.08
C LEU A 293 2.81 7.54 -2.58
N GLN A 294 3.11 7.00 -3.78
CA GLN A 294 2.33 5.90 -4.36
C GLN A 294 2.23 4.69 -3.42
N ASN A 295 3.29 4.34 -2.70
CA ASN A 295 3.26 3.25 -1.72
C ASN A 295 2.25 3.51 -0.59
N TYR A 296 2.13 4.77 -0.14
CA TYR A 296 1.16 5.14 0.89
C TYR A 296 -0.26 5.21 0.35
N LEU A 297 -0.45 5.59 -0.91
CA LEU A 297 -1.75 5.55 -1.58
C LEU A 297 -2.25 4.11 -1.72
N ASN A 298 -1.37 3.20 -2.17
CA ASN A 298 -1.68 1.77 -2.24
C ASN A 298 -1.98 1.20 -0.85
N TRP A 299 -1.23 1.61 0.18
CA TRP A 299 -1.49 1.20 1.56
C TRP A 299 -2.86 1.69 2.06
N TYR A 300 -3.19 2.95 1.82
CA TYR A 300 -4.49 3.50 2.19
C TYR A 300 -5.63 2.72 1.53
N ALA A 301 -5.59 2.57 0.20
CA ALA A 301 -6.62 1.85 -0.55
C ALA A 301 -6.77 0.40 -0.07
N TYR A 302 -5.65 -0.25 0.19
CA TYR A 302 -5.58 -1.59 0.72
C TYR A 302 -6.24 -1.72 2.09
N VAL A 303 -5.86 -0.90 3.08
CA VAL A 303 -6.43 -0.94 4.44
C VAL A 303 -7.93 -0.64 4.42
N ASP A 304 -8.37 0.28 3.57
CA ASP A 304 -9.78 0.63 3.47
C ASP A 304 -10.61 -0.51 2.85
N ASN A 305 -10.09 -1.16 1.82
CA ASN A 305 -10.73 -2.33 1.21
C ASN A 305 -10.87 -3.50 2.21
N ILE A 306 -9.89 -3.67 3.12
CA ILE A 306 -9.94 -4.74 4.14
C ILE A 306 -10.97 -4.46 5.22
N ARG A 307 -11.13 -3.21 5.64
CA ARG A 307 -12.13 -2.87 6.67
C ARG A 307 -13.52 -3.37 6.30
N ASN A 308 -13.78 -3.51 5.00
CA ASN A 308 -15.02 -4.02 4.44
C ASN A 308 -15.01 -5.54 4.23
N SER A 309 -13.89 -6.23 4.49
CA SER A 309 -13.76 -7.68 4.35
C SER A 309 -13.70 -8.37 5.72
N LYS A 310 -14.13 -9.64 5.78
CA LYS A 310 -14.04 -10.48 6.99
C LYS A 310 -12.61 -10.96 7.29
N THR A 311 -11.64 -10.56 6.49
CA THR A 311 -10.25 -11.00 6.60
C THR A 311 -9.52 -10.16 7.65
N THR A 312 -8.83 -10.80 8.57
CA THR A 312 -8.07 -10.08 9.60
C THR A 312 -6.85 -9.38 9.00
N LEU A 313 -6.54 -8.19 9.50
CA LEU A 313 -5.39 -7.39 9.05
C LEU A 313 -4.07 -8.17 9.13
N LYS A 314 -3.94 -9.07 10.12
CA LYS A 314 -2.80 -9.96 10.30
C LYS A 314 -2.62 -10.95 9.13
N GLN A 315 -3.69 -11.62 8.70
CA GLN A 315 -3.64 -12.54 7.56
C GLN A 315 -3.23 -11.83 6.27
N TRP A 316 -3.67 -10.62 6.13
CA TRP A 316 -3.33 -9.79 5.02
C TRP A 316 -1.84 -9.43 4.98
N PHE A 317 -1.28 -8.97 6.09
CA PHE A 317 0.13 -8.68 6.17
C PHE A 317 0.98 -9.93 5.92
N LEU A 318 0.55 -11.10 6.40
CA LEU A 318 1.22 -12.36 6.10
C LEU A 318 1.19 -12.66 4.61
N THR A 319 0.06 -12.47 3.95
CA THR A 319 -0.06 -12.66 2.49
C THR A 319 0.86 -11.71 1.73
N MET A 320 0.94 -10.43 2.15
CA MET A 320 1.87 -9.46 1.58
C MET A 320 3.32 -9.89 1.70
N LEU A 321 3.73 -10.35 2.88
CA LEU A 321 5.11 -10.74 3.14
C LEU A 321 5.57 -11.91 2.26
N LEU A 322 4.64 -12.68 1.70
CA LEU A 322 4.88 -13.83 0.85
C LEU A 322 4.75 -13.54 -0.65
N THR A 323 4.57 -12.29 -1.02
CA THR A 323 4.46 -11.84 -2.41
C THR A 323 5.78 -11.95 -3.15
N ASP A 324 5.78 -12.62 -4.30
CA ASP A 324 6.99 -13.03 -5.03
C ASP A 324 7.78 -11.88 -5.69
N GLN A 325 7.18 -10.73 -5.95
CA GLN A 325 7.81 -9.63 -6.68
C GLN A 325 8.15 -8.40 -5.83
N ALA A 326 7.78 -8.40 -4.56
CA ALA A 326 7.92 -7.23 -3.70
C ALA A 326 9.37 -6.74 -3.55
N TYR A 327 10.34 -7.64 -3.54
CA TYR A 327 11.75 -7.26 -3.45
C TYR A 327 12.23 -6.56 -4.73
N HIS A 328 11.83 -7.04 -5.88
CA HIS A 328 12.15 -6.42 -7.18
C HIS A 328 11.54 -5.03 -7.28
N LEU A 329 10.28 -4.90 -6.94
CA LEU A 329 9.60 -3.59 -6.89
C LEU A 329 10.29 -2.63 -5.92
N PHE A 330 10.74 -3.09 -4.75
CA PHE A 330 11.49 -2.27 -3.81
C PHE A 330 12.83 -1.78 -4.37
N GLU A 331 13.58 -2.62 -5.08
CA GLU A 331 14.83 -2.22 -5.75
C GLU A 331 14.54 -1.18 -6.86
N LEU A 332 13.50 -1.39 -7.65
CA LEU A 332 13.05 -0.39 -8.64
C LEU A 332 12.70 0.95 -7.97
N PHE A 333 12.10 0.93 -6.79
CA PHE A 333 11.81 2.14 -6.02
C PHE A 333 13.06 2.89 -5.55
N LYS A 334 14.15 2.17 -5.27
CA LYS A 334 15.41 2.82 -4.92
C LYS A 334 16.00 3.57 -6.11
N ASP A 335 15.95 2.97 -7.28
CA ASP A 335 16.61 3.45 -8.48
C ASP A 335 15.76 4.50 -9.23
N ASN A 336 14.45 4.35 -9.24
CA ASN A 336 13.52 5.20 -9.98
C ASN A 336 12.49 5.87 -9.06
N ALA A 337 12.29 7.17 -9.23
CA ALA A 337 11.12 7.86 -8.69
C ALA A 337 9.89 7.34 -9.45
N VAL A 338 8.95 6.69 -8.75
CA VAL A 338 7.71 6.15 -9.34
C VAL A 338 6.64 7.24 -9.49
N LEU A 339 7.05 8.47 -9.66
CA LEU A 339 6.14 9.51 -10.11
C LEU A 339 6.07 9.44 -11.64
N ILE A 340 4.88 9.51 -12.17
CA ILE A 340 4.69 9.80 -13.59
C ILE A 340 5.28 11.19 -13.79
N ARG A 341 6.51 11.25 -14.31
CA ARG A 341 7.08 12.50 -14.80
C ARG A 341 6.58 12.70 -16.22
N THR A 342 5.95 13.82 -16.44
CA THR A 342 5.55 14.29 -17.76
C THR A 342 6.76 14.80 -18.52
#